data_0156a6cf5cb8e255ced38e8af73f8601
#
_entry.id   0156a6cf5cb8e255ced38e8af73f8601
#
_cell.length_a   1.000
_cell.length_b   1.000
_cell.length_c   1.000
_cell.angle_alpha   90.00
_cell.angle_beta   90.00
_cell.angle_gamma   90.00
#
_symmetry.space_group_name_H-M   'P 1'
#
loop_
_entity.id
_entity.type
_entity.pdbx_description
1 polymer ?
#
loop_
_entity_poly.entity_id
_entity_poly.type
_entity_poly.pdbx_seq_one_letter_code
_entity_poly.pdbx_strand_id
1 'polypeptide(L)'
;MRAVIQAVSSASVRVEGGEPRAIGPGIMILLRVRDTATLDIVPKLADKCAGLRIFPDAEGKLNLSARDLGYSALVVSQFTLYGDTKKGYRPGFIKAAKPPLSVDAYELFQHGEFGAHMQVSLVNAGPCTIIIDTDEWKKKE
;
A
#
# COMPACT_ATOMS: atom_id res chain seq x y z
N MET A 1 8.60 1.79 -6.36
CA MET A 1 7.68 1.74 -5.21
C MET A 1 7.12 0.33 -5.07
N ARG A 2 6.84 -0.05 -3.86
CA ARG A 2 6.20 -1.33 -3.58
C ARG A 2 4.93 -1.11 -2.77
N ALA A 3 3.83 -1.72 -3.20
CA ALA A 3 2.55 -1.67 -2.53
C ALA A 3 2.04 -3.09 -2.29
N VAL A 4 1.55 -3.32 -1.09
CA VAL A 4 0.83 -4.56 -0.75
C VAL A 4 -0.61 -4.16 -0.50
N ILE A 5 -1.50 -4.63 -1.36
CA ILE A 5 -2.92 -4.27 -1.36
C ILE A 5 -3.73 -5.46 -0.86
N GLN A 6 -4.57 -5.22 0.14
CA GLN A 6 -5.46 -6.24 0.67
C GLN A 6 -6.90 -5.75 0.58
N ALA A 7 -7.77 -6.57 0.01
CA ALA A 7 -9.21 -6.33 0.03
C ALA A 7 -9.72 -6.56 1.45
N VAL A 8 -10.45 -5.60 2.00
CA VAL A 8 -10.90 -5.66 3.38
C VAL A 8 -12.39 -5.41 3.49
N SER A 9 -13.03 -6.04 4.47
CA SER A 9 -14.37 -5.66 4.92
C SER A 9 -14.30 -4.52 5.93
N SER A 10 -13.19 -4.43 6.65
CA SER A 10 -12.86 -3.31 7.54
C SER A 10 -11.36 -3.27 7.77
N ALA A 11 -10.84 -2.08 8.02
CA ALA A 11 -9.46 -1.90 8.44
C ALA A 11 -9.33 -0.64 9.29
N SER A 12 -8.36 -0.63 10.16
CA SER A 12 -8.05 0.55 10.97
C SER A 12 -6.56 0.66 11.21
N VAL A 13 -6.08 1.88 11.38
CA VAL A 13 -4.73 2.17 11.83
C VAL A 13 -4.80 3.15 12.99
N ARG A 14 -4.03 2.86 14.03
CA ARG A 14 -3.91 3.73 15.18
C ARG A 14 -2.44 4.07 15.39
N VAL A 15 -2.16 5.37 15.41
CA VAL A 15 -0.87 5.89 15.84
C VAL A 15 -0.84 5.86 17.34
N GLU A 16 0.30 5.52 17.95
CA GLU A 16 0.47 5.47 19.40
C GLU A 16 0.01 6.78 20.04
N GLY A 17 -0.92 6.67 21.00
CA GLY A 17 -1.49 7.82 21.69
C GLY A 17 -2.53 8.61 20.89
N GLY A 18 -2.88 8.19 19.67
CA GLY A 18 -3.81 8.88 18.80
C GLY A 18 -5.14 8.16 18.62
N GLU A 19 -6.06 8.84 17.95
CA GLU A 19 -7.33 8.28 17.55
C GLU A 19 -7.16 7.34 16.35
N PRO A 20 -7.90 6.23 16.27
CA PRO A 20 -7.82 5.35 15.13
C PRO A 20 -8.44 5.98 13.88
N ARG A 21 -7.85 5.70 12.72
CA ARG A 21 -8.47 5.92 11.43
C ARG A 21 -9.03 4.59 10.96
N ALA A 22 -10.27 4.57 10.52
CA ALA A 22 -10.93 3.33 10.14
C ALA A 22 -11.67 3.49 8.82
N ILE A 23 -11.74 2.39 8.08
CA ILE A 23 -12.58 2.26 6.89
C ILE A 23 -13.46 1.02 7.02
N GLY A 24 -14.62 1.05 6.37
CA GLY A 24 -15.41 -0.14 6.11
C GLY A 24 -14.87 -0.91 4.90
N PRO A 25 -15.72 -1.42 4.00
CA PRO A 25 -15.26 -2.17 2.84
C PRO A 25 -14.34 -1.32 1.97
N GLY A 26 -13.24 -1.93 1.53
CA GLY A 26 -12.28 -1.22 0.69
C GLY A 26 -10.97 -1.95 0.55
N ILE A 27 -9.91 -1.17 0.42
CA ILE A 27 -8.54 -1.69 0.31
C ILE A 27 -7.65 -1.07 1.37
N MET A 28 -6.80 -1.91 1.94
CA MET A 28 -5.68 -1.45 2.76
C MET A 28 -4.40 -1.57 1.94
N ILE A 29 -3.62 -0.49 1.92
CA ILE A 29 -2.39 -0.42 1.14
C ILE A 29 -1.22 -0.17 2.07
N LEU A 30 -0.30 -1.12 2.13
CA LEU A 30 1.02 -0.90 2.72
C LEU A 30 1.92 -0.38 1.61
N LEU A 31 2.53 0.76 1.82
CA LEU A 31 3.23 1.49 0.76
C LEU A 31 4.64 1.85 1.17
N ARG A 32 5.60 1.66 0.27
CA ARG A 32 6.95 2.17 0.45
C ARG A 32 7.59 2.54 -0.88
N VAL A 33 8.46 3.52 -0.81
CA VAL A 33 9.23 4.05 -1.93
C VAL A 33 10.65 3.47 -1.88
N ARG A 34 11.15 3.02 -3.03
CA ARG A 34 12.54 2.66 -3.19
C ARG A 34 13.41 3.90 -3.35
N ASP A 35 14.68 3.84 -2.92
CA ASP A 35 15.66 4.94 -3.01
C ASP A 35 15.90 5.45 -4.44
N THR A 36 15.66 4.61 -5.45
CA THR A 36 15.84 4.96 -6.86
C THR A 36 14.57 5.45 -7.55
N ALA A 37 13.44 5.55 -6.83
CA ALA A 37 12.16 5.95 -7.40
C ALA A 37 12.10 7.45 -7.68
N THR A 38 11.27 7.83 -8.64
CA THR A 38 10.94 9.22 -8.95
C THR A 38 9.47 9.49 -8.66
N LEU A 39 9.11 10.74 -8.35
CA LEU A 39 7.75 11.09 -7.92
C LEU A 39 6.69 10.91 -9.01
N ASP A 40 7.09 10.86 -10.29
CA ASP A 40 6.16 10.68 -11.41
C ASP A 40 5.48 9.31 -11.41
N ILE A 41 6.05 8.31 -10.75
CA ILE A 41 5.45 6.98 -10.64
C ILE A 41 4.27 6.93 -9.66
N VAL A 42 4.19 7.88 -8.73
CA VAL A 42 3.23 7.84 -7.62
C VAL A 42 1.77 7.92 -8.10
N PRO A 43 1.38 8.87 -8.98
CA PRO A 43 0.01 8.90 -9.48
C PRO A 43 -0.38 7.64 -10.25
N LYS A 44 0.57 7.06 -10.99
CA LYS A 44 0.34 5.82 -11.75
C LYS A 44 0.06 4.65 -10.83
N LEU A 45 0.81 4.53 -9.74
CA LEU A 45 0.60 3.48 -8.75
C LEU A 45 -0.73 3.67 -8.01
N ALA A 46 -1.07 4.90 -7.62
CA ALA A 46 -2.32 5.21 -6.97
C ALA A 46 -3.53 4.86 -7.84
N ASP A 47 -3.47 5.21 -9.13
CA ASP A 47 -4.51 4.85 -10.10
C ASP A 47 -4.64 3.34 -10.25
N LYS A 48 -3.52 2.63 -10.36
CA LYS A 48 -3.51 1.17 -10.44
C LYS A 48 -4.18 0.54 -9.22
N CYS A 49 -3.84 0.99 -8.03
CA CYS A 49 -4.42 0.45 -6.79
C CYS A 49 -5.94 0.66 -6.74
N ALA A 50 -6.40 1.86 -7.06
CA ALA A 50 -7.83 2.19 -7.05
C ALA A 50 -8.62 1.41 -8.10
N GLY A 51 -7.99 1.09 -9.22
CA GLY A 51 -8.62 0.40 -10.34
C GLY A 51 -8.45 -1.11 -10.36
N LEU A 52 -7.73 -1.71 -9.40
CA LEU A 52 -7.58 -3.17 -9.35
C LEU A 52 -8.93 -3.85 -9.22
N ARG A 53 -9.19 -4.80 -10.09
CA ARG A 53 -10.48 -5.51 -10.18
C ARG A 53 -10.46 -6.74 -9.27
N ILE A 54 -10.42 -6.49 -7.97
CA ILE A 54 -10.22 -7.51 -6.94
C ILE A 54 -11.45 -7.73 -6.05
N PHE A 55 -12.59 -7.14 -6.42
CA PHE A 55 -13.86 -7.37 -5.72
C PHE A 55 -14.79 -8.18 -6.61
N PRO A 56 -15.56 -9.12 -6.04
CA PRO A 56 -16.43 -9.97 -6.83
C PRO A 56 -17.59 -9.19 -7.42
N ASP A 57 -17.96 -9.57 -8.64
CA ASP A 57 -19.18 -9.11 -9.29
C ASP A 57 -20.39 -9.98 -8.88
N ALA A 58 -21.54 -9.74 -9.50
CA ALA A 58 -22.77 -10.50 -9.23
C ALA A 58 -22.62 -12.00 -9.50
N GLU A 59 -21.66 -12.39 -10.33
CA GLU A 59 -21.38 -13.80 -10.66
C GLU A 59 -20.28 -14.41 -9.79
N GLY A 60 -19.74 -13.64 -8.82
CA GLY A 60 -18.67 -14.08 -7.93
C GLY A 60 -17.28 -14.01 -8.54
N LYS A 61 -17.12 -13.42 -9.72
CA LYS A 61 -15.81 -13.25 -10.36
C LYS A 61 -15.14 -11.96 -9.93
N LEU A 62 -13.83 -11.97 -9.73
CA LEU A 62 -13.06 -10.76 -9.43
C LEU A 62 -13.09 -9.83 -10.64
N ASN A 63 -13.88 -8.80 -10.58
CA ASN A 63 -14.18 -7.95 -11.73
C ASN A 63 -14.39 -6.48 -11.37
N LEU A 64 -14.70 -6.15 -10.14
CA LEU A 64 -14.98 -4.78 -9.73
C LEU A 64 -13.81 -4.20 -8.94
N SER A 65 -13.56 -2.92 -9.13
CA SER A 65 -12.53 -2.20 -8.39
C SER A 65 -13.14 -1.45 -7.20
N ALA A 66 -12.28 -1.03 -6.27
CA ALA A 66 -12.69 -0.13 -5.19
C ALA A 66 -13.30 1.16 -5.74
N ARG A 67 -12.76 1.67 -6.85
CA ARG A 67 -13.28 2.84 -7.55
C ARG A 67 -14.71 2.60 -8.06
N ASP A 68 -14.97 1.46 -8.69
CA ASP A 68 -16.31 1.12 -9.19
C ASP A 68 -17.34 1.08 -8.08
N LEU A 69 -16.95 0.59 -6.91
CA LEU A 69 -17.85 0.38 -5.78
C LEU A 69 -17.93 1.60 -4.84
N GLY A 70 -17.14 2.64 -5.09
CA GLY A 70 -17.08 3.79 -4.19
C GLY A 70 -16.49 3.46 -2.82
N TYR A 71 -15.65 2.42 -2.76
CA TYR A 71 -15.02 1.98 -1.52
C TYR A 71 -13.85 2.88 -1.12
N SER A 72 -13.48 2.80 0.14
CA SER A 72 -12.39 3.58 0.73
C SER A 72 -11.07 2.86 0.63
N ALA A 73 -9.99 3.62 0.72
CA ALA A 73 -8.62 3.09 0.85
C ALA A 73 -7.99 3.60 2.15
N LEU A 74 -7.32 2.71 2.87
CA LEU A 74 -6.49 3.06 4.01
C LEU A 74 -5.04 2.81 3.64
N VAL A 75 -4.23 3.86 3.63
CA VAL A 75 -2.83 3.80 3.19
C VAL A 75 -1.92 3.94 4.39
N VAL A 76 -0.98 3.02 4.51
CA VAL A 76 -0.02 2.98 5.61
C VAL A 76 1.39 2.93 5.03
N SER A 77 2.25 3.83 5.48
CA SER A 77 3.67 3.79 5.13
C SER A 77 4.36 2.64 5.86
N GLN A 78 5.06 1.78 5.12
CA GLN A 78 5.66 0.56 5.65
C GLN A 78 7.09 0.37 5.08
N PHE A 79 8.11 0.91 5.76
CA PHE A 79 9.48 0.87 5.25
C PHE A 79 10.03 -0.56 5.16
N THR A 80 9.55 -1.45 6.00
CA THR A 80 9.99 -2.85 6.04
C THR A 80 9.61 -3.65 4.79
N LEU A 81 8.80 -3.09 3.87
CA LEU A 81 8.53 -3.72 2.57
C LEU A 81 9.79 -3.90 1.73
N TYR A 82 10.85 -3.11 1.97
CA TYR A 82 12.15 -3.27 1.34
C TYR A 82 13.16 -3.98 2.23
N GLY A 83 12.69 -4.74 3.21
CA GLY A 83 13.54 -5.58 4.03
C GLY A 83 14.25 -6.65 3.19
N ASP A 84 15.58 -6.63 3.19
CA ASP A 84 16.40 -7.61 2.51
C ASP A 84 16.81 -8.68 3.52
N THR A 85 16.42 -9.92 3.26
CA THR A 85 16.66 -11.07 4.13
C THR A 85 17.60 -12.08 3.50
N LYS A 86 18.33 -11.70 2.45
CA LYS A 86 19.23 -12.64 1.75
C LYS A 86 20.39 -13.14 2.61
N LYS A 87 20.82 -12.34 3.60
CA LYS A 87 21.91 -12.68 4.50
C LYS A 87 21.42 -12.76 5.94
N GLY A 88 21.37 -13.96 6.49
CA GLY A 88 21.02 -14.19 7.89
C GLY A 88 19.58 -13.81 8.23
N TYR A 89 19.36 -13.48 9.49
CA TYR A 89 18.02 -13.27 10.04
C TYR A 89 17.71 -11.80 10.35
N ARG A 90 18.66 -10.89 10.14
CA ARG A 90 18.44 -9.47 10.33
C ARG A 90 18.11 -8.82 8.99
N PRO A 91 16.88 -8.28 8.80
CA PRO A 91 16.56 -7.58 7.57
C PRO A 91 17.42 -6.32 7.40
N GLY A 92 17.90 -6.08 6.18
CA GLY A 92 18.53 -4.82 5.81
C GLY A 92 17.54 -3.93 5.07
N PHE A 93 17.65 -2.62 5.23
CA PHE A 93 16.68 -1.67 4.69
C PHE A 93 17.32 -0.58 3.81
N ILE A 94 18.50 -0.83 3.25
CA ILE A 94 19.25 0.17 2.46
C ILE A 94 18.52 0.58 1.18
N LYS A 95 17.64 -0.26 0.64
CA LYS A 95 16.88 0.05 -0.57
C LYS A 95 15.66 0.93 -0.32
N ALA A 96 15.22 1.06 0.94
CA ALA A 96 14.10 1.94 1.26
C ALA A 96 14.56 3.40 1.15
N ALA A 97 13.74 4.22 0.49
CA ALA A 97 14.01 5.65 0.38
C ALA A 97 14.03 6.31 1.76
N LYS A 98 14.88 7.31 1.89
CA LYS A 98 14.94 8.16 3.08
C LYS A 98 14.22 9.48 2.81
N PRO A 99 13.84 10.25 3.84
CA PRO A 99 13.36 11.62 3.62
C PRO A 99 14.39 12.45 2.85
N PRO A 100 13.99 13.39 1.99
CA PRO A 100 12.61 13.81 1.76
C PRO A 100 11.80 12.93 0.79
N LEU A 101 12.43 12.11 -0.05
CA LEU A 101 11.73 11.33 -1.08
C LEU A 101 10.63 10.43 -0.48
N SER A 102 10.94 9.75 0.62
CA SER A 102 9.98 8.83 1.25
C SER A 102 8.72 9.55 1.75
N VAL A 103 8.90 10.74 2.34
CA VAL A 103 7.79 11.54 2.85
C VAL A 103 6.99 12.14 1.70
N ASP A 104 7.67 12.75 0.72
CA ASP A 104 7.03 13.42 -0.42
C ASP A 104 6.19 12.43 -1.24
N ALA A 105 6.72 11.24 -1.49
CA ALA A 105 5.99 10.22 -2.23
C ALA A 105 4.77 9.70 -1.46
N TYR A 106 4.90 9.49 -0.16
CA TYR A 106 3.78 9.05 0.66
C TYR A 106 2.67 10.10 0.72
N GLU A 107 3.01 11.37 0.91
CA GLU A 107 2.05 12.45 0.96
C GLU A 107 1.35 12.67 -0.38
N LEU A 108 2.07 12.51 -1.48
CA LEU A 108 1.49 12.59 -2.82
C LEU A 108 0.49 11.45 -3.07
N PHE A 109 0.77 10.26 -2.53
CA PHE A 109 -0.14 9.12 -2.64
C PHE A 109 -1.34 9.27 -1.71
N GLN A 110 -1.10 9.65 -0.45
CA GLN A 110 -2.11 9.72 0.60
C GLN A 110 -1.59 10.49 1.82
N HIS A 111 -2.50 11.11 2.58
CA HIS A 111 -2.17 11.77 3.83
C HIS A 111 -2.11 10.80 5.00
N GLY A 112 -1.13 11.00 5.91
CA GLY A 112 -0.97 10.25 7.14
C GLY A 112 0.25 10.70 7.91
N GLU A 113 0.51 10.10 9.08
CA GLU A 113 1.70 10.37 9.87
C GLU A 113 2.83 9.43 9.46
N PHE A 114 3.85 10.01 8.85
CA PHE A 114 5.01 9.26 8.40
C PHE A 114 5.92 8.90 9.58
N GLY A 115 6.37 7.63 9.61
CA GLY A 115 7.38 7.17 10.57
C GLY A 115 6.88 6.95 11.99
N ALA A 116 5.60 7.18 12.27
CA ALA A 116 5.04 6.95 13.59
C ALA A 116 4.87 5.46 13.88
N HIS A 117 4.93 5.08 15.16
CA HIS A 117 4.56 3.73 15.58
C HIS A 117 3.04 3.56 15.48
N MET A 118 2.59 2.55 14.74
CA MET A 118 1.18 2.33 14.45
C MET A 118 0.76 0.90 14.72
N GLN A 119 -0.49 0.75 15.13
CA GLN A 119 -1.15 -0.55 15.15
C GLN A 119 -2.12 -0.62 13.99
N VAL A 120 -1.99 -1.64 13.17
CA VAL A 120 -2.84 -1.86 11.99
C VAL A 120 -3.69 -3.08 12.21
N SER A 121 -5.00 -2.93 12.08
CA SER A 121 -5.98 -4.01 12.21
C SER A 121 -6.79 -4.10 10.93
N LEU A 122 -7.05 -5.31 10.46
CA LEU A 122 -7.86 -5.49 9.26
C LEU A 122 -8.53 -6.86 9.23
N VAL A 123 -9.61 -6.93 8.47
CA VAL A 123 -10.24 -8.19 8.07
C VAL A 123 -10.07 -8.32 6.57
N ASN A 124 -9.16 -9.20 6.14
CA ASN A 124 -8.92 -9.45 4.72
C ASN A 124 -10.03 -10.34 4.17
N ALA A 125 -10.86 -9.74 3.33
CA ALA A 125 -12.04 -10.39 2.78
C ALA A 125 -11.71 -11.07 1.46
N GLY A 126 -11.93 -12.38 1.43
CA GLY A 126 -11.66 -13.17 0.24
C GLY A 126 -10.90 -14.47 0.57
N PRO A 127 -9.70 -14.50 1.19
CA PRO A 127 -8.76 -13.39 1.29
C PRO A 127 -8.19 -12.99 -0.07
N CYS A 128 -7.82 -11.73 -0.22
CA CYS A 128 -7.20 -11.23 -1.45
C CYS A 128 -6.06 -10.27 -1.08
N THR A 129 -4.86 -10.60 -1.54
CA THR A 129 -3.65 -9.80 -1.31
C THR A 129 -2.88 -9.72 -2.62
N ILE A 130 -2.62 -8.51 -3.08
CA ILE A 130 -1.91 -8.23 -4.32
C ILE A 130 -0.66 -7.41 -4.00
N ILE A 131 0.46 -7.80 -4.58
CA ILE A 131 1.73 -7.09 -4.46
C ILE A 131 2.03 -6.42 -5.79
N ILE A 132 2.26 -5.11 -5.77
CA ILE A 132 2.71 -4.35 -6.93
C ILE A 132 4.09 -3.79 -6.63
N ASP A 133 5.04 -4.05 -7.52
CA ASP A 133 6.36 -3.42 -7.50
C ASP A 133 6.55 -2.67 -8.82
N THR A 134 6.67 -1.35 -8.75
CA THR A 134 6.79 -0.53 -9.96
C THR A 134 8.09 -0.76 -10.72
N ASP A 135 9.10 -1.36 -10.09
CA ASP A 135 10.33 -1.75 -10.79
C ASP A 135 10.06 -2.77 -11.90
N GLU A 136 8.99 -3.58 -11.75
CA GLU A 136 8.58 -4.53 -12.78
C GLU A 136 7.93 -3.88 -14.00
N TRP A 137 7.58 -2.60 -13.90
CA TRP A 137 6.97 -1.84 -14.99
C TRP A 137 8.01 -1.29 -15.98
N LYS A 138 9.29 -1.41 -15.69
CA LYS A 138 10.34 -0.97 -16.59
C LYS A 138 10.32 -1.84 -17.85
N LYS A 139 10.29 -1.18 -19.01
CA LYS A 139 10.36 -1.89 -20.28
C LYS A 139 11.70 -2.62 -20.37
N LYS A 140 11.65 -3.88 -20.73
CA LYS A 140 12.85 -4.60 -21.17
C LYS A 140 13.26 -4.03 -22.51
N GLU A 141 14.43 -3.46 -22.53
CA GLU A 141 15.07 -3.08 -23.78
C GLU A 141 15.78 -4.28 -24.42
#